data_fd18e6efac6dc729aec06e4343098bcc
#
_entry.id   fd18e6efac6dc729aec06e4343098bcc
#
_cell.length_a   1.000
_cell.length_b   1.000
_cell.length_c   1.000
_cell.angle_alpha   90.00
_cell.angle_beta   90.00
_cell.angle_gamma   90.00
#
_symmetry.space_group_name_H-M   'P 1'
#
loop_
_entity.id
_entity.type
_entity.pdbx_description
1 polymer ?
#
loop_
_entity_poly.entity_id
_entity_poly.type
_entity_poly.pdbx_seq_one_letter_code
_entity_poly.pdbx_strand_id
1 'polypeptide(L)'
;MYRQLISNSWKAYLLLVACVFFSGITVKADDSLYSPNKKIGVSWDNLAKGLRVIYKKGDSSISVVQLKNPGIQLQRTSGDEFNYVSSSAVTPVREDYTMITGKRRHCTNEGNQQIFHFKSAQNVSLDLELRVYDDGIAFRYVFPRLTKEMCVTDETTAFAFQKGITRWTQKLNQAYEDFYLKNKGRVQGYTAGQWGFPALFEVADSVFTLISEANVAKGNCGSWLNNAANESTYKIEMAEPTKASGRWCSPWRVAIIGSLADVVESTLVTDVSEPCRLSDVSWIKPGVVSWIYWAYNHGSRDYQLIKKYIDFAADFHLPYMLIDAEWDEMGNGGNV
;
A
#
# COMPACT_ATOMS: atom_id res chain seq x y z
N MET A 1 -44.48 42.15 -57.36
CA MET A 1 -44.78 43.53 -56.94
C MET A 1 -44.58 43.63 -55.45
N TYR A 2 -43.80 44.58 -55.02
CA TYR A 2 -43.41 44.97 -53.64
C TYR A 2 -42.39 44.16 -52.86
N ARG A 3 -41.18 44.72 -52.83
CA ARG A 3 -40.12 44.57 -51.86
C ARG A 3 -40.58 45.11 -50.51
N GLN A 4 -40.16 44.44 -49.44
CA GLN A 4 -39.88 45.14 -48.17
C GLN A 4 -38.65 44.57 -47.47
N LEU A 5 -37.83 45.50 -47.10
CA LEU A 5 -36.51 45.42 -46.51
C LEU A 5 -36.53 44.79 -45.07
N ILE A 6 -35.62 43.87 -44.83
CA ILE A 6 -35.36 43.36 -43.49
C ILE A 6 -34.14 44.10 -42.95
N SER A 7 -34.33 44.81 -41.85
CA SER A 7 -33.26 45.48 -41.10
C SER A 7 -32.54 44.46 -40.24
N ASN A 8 -31.26 44.33 -40.45
CA ASN A 8 -30.35 43.56 -39.61
C ASN A 8 -30.02 44.31 -38.33
N SER A 9 -30.44 43.79 -37.18
CA SER A 9 -29.84 44.16 -35.89
C SER A 9 -29.03 42.99 -35.34
N TRP A 10 -27.74 43.07 -35.54
CA TRP A 10 -26.75 42.17 -34.92
C TRP A 10 -26.57 42.61 -33.48
N LYS A 11 -27.13 41.87 -32.54
CA LYS A 11 -26.75 41.94 -31.12
C LYS A 11 -25.50 41.11 -30.93
N ALA A 12 -24.38 41.79 -30.83
CA ALA A 12 -23.13 41.18 -30.38
C ALA A 12 -23.27 40.78 -28.91
N TYR A 13 -23.38 39.47 -28.65
CA TYR A 13 -23.16 38.93 -27.29
C TYR A 13 -21.65 38.84 -27.06
N LEU A 14 -21.13 39.76 -26.25
CA LEU A 14 -19.79 39.63 -25.67
C LEU A 14 -19.83 38.45 -24.65
N LEU A 15 -19.31 37.31 -25.03
CA LEU A 15 -18.99 36.26 -24.11
C LEU A 15 -17.72 36.68 -23.33
N LEU A 16 -17.93 37.14 -22.11
CA LEU A 16 -16.84 37.34 -21.15
C LEU A 16 -16.38 35.92 -20.70
N VAL A 17 -15.37 35.41 -21.38
CA VAL A 17 -14.64 34.22 -20.88
C VAL A 17 -13.80 34.70 -19.69
N ALA A 18 -14.30 34.47 -18.49
CA ALA A 18 -13.52 34.60 -17.28
C ALA A 18 -12.44 33.50 -17.30
N CYS A 19 -11.24 33.83 -17.77
CA CYS A 19 -10.07 33.02 -17.52
C CYS A 19 -9.79 33.01 -16.02
N VAL A 20 -10.28 32.00 -15.33
CA VAL A 20 -9.81 31.67 -14.00
C VAL A 20 -8.37 31.22 -14.19
N PHE A 21 -7.44 32.14 -13.95
CA PHE A 21 -6.04 31.78 -13.78
C PHE A 21 -5.96 30.90 -12.53
N PHE A 22 -5.96 29.59 -12.72
CA PHE A 22 -5.35 28.71 -11.75
C PHE A 22 -3.90 29.16 -11.68
N SER A 23 -3.51 29.80 -10.58
CA SER A 23 -2.13 30.00 -10.21
C SER A 23 -1.52 28.60 -10.04
N GLY A 24 -1.00 28.08 -11.17
CA GLY A 24 -0.28 26.82 -11.19
C GLY A 24 0.87 26.93 -10.21
N ILE A 25 0.86 26.10 -9.20
CA ILE A 25 2.05 25.84 -8.36
C ILE A 25 3.06 25.25 -9.31
N THR A 26 4.00 26.07 -9.80
CA THR A 26 5.20 25.60 -10.48
C THR A 26 6.10 24.98 -9.41
N VAL A 27 5.87 23.71 -9.10
CA VAL A 27 6.91 22.90 -8.45
C VAL A 27 8.06 22.89 -9.45
N LYS A 28 9.20 23.48 -9.07
CA LYS A 28 10.40 23.44 -9.88
C LYS A 28 10.74 21.98 -10.13
N ALA A 29 11.19 21.64 -11.34
CA ALA A 29 11.55 20.29 -11.78
C ALA A 29 12.69 19.62 -10.97
N ASP A 30 13.15 20.23 -9.89
CA ASP A 30 14.30 19.81 -9.08
C ASP A 30 13.91 19.29 -7.68
N ASP A 31 12.62 19.22 -7.34
CA ASP A 31 12.14 18.73 -6.03
C ASP A 31 11.86 17.22 -6.03
N SER A 32 12.81 16.43 -6.57
CA SER A 32 12.72 14.97 -6.52
C SER A 32 13.35 14.43 -5.24
N LEU A 33 12.63 13.60 -4.52
CA LEU A 33 13.16 12.84 -3.38
C LEU A 33 13.84 11.58 -3.90
N TYR A 34 15.12 11.38 -3.56
CA TYR A 34 15.89 10.21 -3.98
C TYR A 34 16.26 9.32 -2.81
N SER A 35 16.42 8.00 -3.09
CA SER A 35 17.08 7.06 -2.20
C SER A 35 18.55 7.48 -1.94
N PRO A 36 19.19 7.01 -0.86
CA PRO A 36 20.60 7.30 -0.57
C PRO A 36 21.53 6.98 -1.74
N ASN A 37 21.34 5.83 -2.42
CA ASN A 37 22.12 5.43 -3.60
C ASN A 37 21.68 6.12 -4.92
N LYS A 38 20.65 6.96 -4.87
CA LYS A 38 20.06 7.70 -6.00
C LYS A 38 19.51 6.83 -7.13
N LYS A 39 19.26 5.56 -6.89
CA LYS A 39 18.64 4.66 -7.90
C LYS A 39 17.13 4.82 -7.95
N ILE A 40 16.47 5.03 -6.81
CA ILE A 40 15.03 5.27 -6.76
C ILE A 40 14.78 6.76 -6.56
N GLY A 41 13.92 7.33 -7.39
CA GLY A 41 13.53 8.73 -7.32
C GLY A 41 12.01 8.88 -7.35
N VAL A 42 11.51 9.83 -6.58
CA VAL A 42 10.08 10.19 -6.55
C VAL A 42 9.94 11.68 -6.83
N SER A 43 9.12 12.02 -7.79
CA SER A 43 8.81 13.40 -8.15
C SER A 43 7.31 13.62 -8.25
N TRP A 44 6.86 14.85 -7.95
CA TRP A 44 5.46 15.23 -8.18
C TRP A 44 5.19 15.37 -9.68
N ASP A 45 4.13 14.75 -10.15
CA ASP A 45 3.64 14.84 -11.53
C ASP A 45 2.33 15.65 -11.55
N ASN A 46 2.42 16.91 -11.96
CA ASN A 46 1.26 17.81 -11.99
C ASN A 46 0.18 17.36 -13.00
N LEU A 47 0.57 16.76 -14.13
CA LEU A 47 -0.35 16.28 -15.15
C LEU A 47 -1.15 15.08 -14.66
N ALA A 48 -0.52 14.22 -13.89
CA ALA A 48 -1.14 13.03 -13.34
C ALA A 48 -1.76 13.25 -11.95
N LYS A 49 -1.63 14.45 -11.39
CA LYS A 49 -2.05 14.77 -10.01
C LYS A 49 -1.58 13.72 -9.02
N GLY A 50 -0.27 13.43 -9.03
CA GLY A 50 0.28 12.36 -8.22
C GLY A 50 1.79 12.32 -8.19
N LEU A 51 2.35 11.18 -7.76
CA LEU A 51 3.78 10.96 -7.65
C LEU A 51 4.24 9.97 -8.71
N ARG A 52 5.30 10.32 -9.43
CA ARG A 52 5.99 9.42 -10.35
C ARG A 52 7.17 8.81 -9.64
N VAL A 53 7.29 7.50 -9.68
CA VAL A 53 8.41 6.74 -9.13
C VAL A 53 9.25 6.19 -10.27
N ILE A 54 10.55 6.46 -10.22
CA ILE A 54 11.52 6.00 -11.20
C ILE A 54 12.57 5.09 -10.55
N TYR A 55 13.09 4.17 -11.34
CA TYR A 55 14.24 3.34 -10.99
C TYR A 55 15.32 3.49 -12.06
N LYS A 56 16.56 3.78 -11.63
CA LYS A 56 17.72 3.89 -12.53
C LYS A 56 18.40 2.53 -12.68
N LYS A 57 18.46 2.02 -13.92
CA LYS A 57 19.18 0.81 -14.30
C LYS A 57 20.29 1.21 -15.28
N GLY A 58 21.53 1.32 -14.79
CA GLY A 58 22.60 1.95 -15.55
C GLY A 58 22.26 3.41 -15.87
N ASP A 59 22.40 3.80 -17.14
CA ASP A 59 22.08 5.15 -17.63
C ASP A 59 20.60 5.37 -17.92
N SER A 60 19.79 4.31 -17.86
CA SER A 60 18.36 4.37 -18.16
C SER A 60 17.53 4.66 -16.91
N SER A 61 16.51 5.51 -17.06
CA SER A 61 15.50 5.79 -16.04
C SER A 61 14.17 5.15 -16.44
N ILE A 62 13.68 4.24 -15.62
CA ILE A 62 12.46 3.47 -15.84
C ILE A 62 11.36 4.00 -14.91
N SER A 63 10.21 4.39 -15.45
CA SER A 63 9.02 4.69 -14.63
C SER A 63 8.43 3.37 -14.13
N VAL A 64 8.55 3.10 -12.83
CA VAL A 64 8.18 1.79 -12.25
C VAL A 64 6.75 1.76 -11.72
N VAL A 65 6.26 2.87 -11.22
CA VAL A 65 4.86 3.04 -10.80
C VAL A 65 4.53 4.52 -10.72
N GLN A 66 3.26 4.84 -10.91
CA GLN A 66 2.72 6.18 -10.68
C GLN A 66 1.65 6.10 -9.61
N LEU A 67 1.78 6.90 -8.55
CA LEU A 67 0.75 7.06 -7.53
C LEU A 67 -0.22 8.14 -8.02
N LYS A 68 -1.44 7.75 -8.37
CA LYS A 68 -2.49 8.68 -8.81
C LYS A 68 -3.40 9.04 -7.64
N ASN A 69 -3.86 10.28 -7.63
CA ASN A 69 -4.81 10.81 -6.66
C ASN A 69 -4.46 10.46 -5.20
N PRO A 70 -3.21 10.68 -4.75
CA PRO A 70 -2.84 10.36 -3.38
C PRO A 70 -3.69 11.18 -2.41
N GLY A 71 -4.39 10.51 -1.50
CA GLY A 71 -5.30 11.16 -0.56
C GLY A 71 -6.20 10.19 0.19
N ILE A 72 -6.97 10.74 1.08
CA ILE A 72 -8.00 10.03 1.85
C ILE A 72 -9.34 10.75 1.70
N GLN A 73 -10.42 10.00 1.87
CA GLN A 73 -11.78 10.53 1.87
C GLN A 73 -12.36 10.46 3.28
N LEU A 74 -12.95 11.56 3.71
CA LEU A 74 -13.66 11.63 4.98
C LEU A 74 -15.16 11.40 4.78
N GLN A 75 -15.85 10.96 5.84
CA GLN A 75 -17.32 10.94 5.82
C GLN A 75 -17.81 12.35 5.54
N ARG A 76 -18.62 12.51 4.51
CA ARG A 76 -18.98 13.79 3.85
C ARG A 76 -19.36 14.87 4.84
N THR A 77 -18.49 15.87 4.92
CA THR A 77 -18.82 17.24 5.29
C THR A 77 -18.39 18.11 4.10
N SER A 78 -19.12 19.15 3.77
CA SER A 78 -18.75 20.03 2.66
C SER A 78 -17.36 20.66 2.90
N GLY A 79 -16.45 20.58 1.92
CA GLY A 79 -15.11 21.17 1.98
C GLY A 79 -13.99 20.26 2.43
N ASP A 80 -14.14 18.95 2.24
CA ASP A 80 -13.13 17.92 2.64
C ASP A 80 -11.97 17.78 1.63
N GLU A 81 -11.88 18.64 0.61
CA GLU A 81 -10.75 18.65 -0.31
C GLU A 81 -9.49 19.21 0.39
N PHE A 82 -8.41 18.44 0.31
CA PHE A 82 -7.11 18.84 0.86
C PHE A 82 -6.25 19.48 -0.22
N ASN A 83 -5.86 20.73 0.02
CA ASN A 83 -4.99 21.49 -0.87
C ASN A 83 -3.56 21.48 -0.35
N TYR A 84 -2.59 21.33 -1.26
CA TYR A 84 -1.19 21.41 -0.93
C TYR A 84 -0.82 22.79 -0.38
N VAL A 85 -0.03 22.82 0.68
CA VAL A 85 0.44 24.03 1.35
C VAL A 85 1.95 24.19 1.20
N SER A 86 2.71 23.16 1.59
CA SER A 86 4.18 23.19 1.60
C SER A 86 4.74 21.77 1.72
N SER A 87 6.06 21.65 1.58
CA SER A 87 6.78 20.43 1.94
C SER A 87 7.89 20.72 2.94
N SER A 88 8.25 19.73 3.74
CA SER A 88 9.41 19.80 4.63
C SER A 88 10.71 19.76 3.85
N ALA A 89 11.82 20.12 4.49
CA ALA A 89 13.15 19.73 4.02
C ALA A 89 13.25 18.19 4.01
N VAL A 90 14.10 17.66 3.14
CA VAL A 90 14.45 16.23 3.13
C VAL A 90 15.30 15.92 4.37
N THR A 91 14.94 14.85 5.07
CA THR A 91 15.66 14.35 6.25
C THR A 91 16.04 12.89 6.07
N PRO A 92 17.26 12.47 6.46
CA PRO A 92 17.63 11.08 6.47
C PRO A 92 16.81 10.31 7.54
N VAL A 93 16.46 9.05 7.22
CA VAL A 93 15.87 8.10 8.16
C VAL A 93 16.74 6.85 8.19
N ARG A 94 16.83 6.21 9.35
CA ARG A 94 17.57 4.95 9.53
C ARG A 94 16.75 4.04 10.41
N GLU A 95 16.59 2.83 9.92
CA GLU A 95 16.00 1.71 10.66
C GLU A 95 17.14 0.79 11.11
N ASP A 96 17.11 0.37 12.36
CA ASP A 96 18.12 -0.52 12.96
C ASP A 96 17.47 -1.34 14.08
N TYR A 97 17.23 -2.63 13.83
CA TYR A 97 16.48 -3.47 14.77
C TYR A 97 16.84 -4.94 14.62
N THR A 98 16.46 -5.74 15.61
CA THR A 98 16.68 -7.19 15.61
C THR A 98 15.34 -7.92 15.50
N MET A 99 15.24 -8.81 14.52
CA MET A 99 14.10 -9.72 14.35
C MET A 99 14.34 -11.03 15.12
N ILE A 100 13.27 -11.55 15.71
CA ILE A 100 13.30 -12.90 16.33
C ILE A 100 13.19 -13.96 15.25
N THR A 101 12.39 -13.69 14.22
CA THR A 101 12.15 -14.56 13.07
C THR A 101 12.23 -13.71 11.80
N GLY A 102 12.33 -14.34 10.63
CA GLY A 102 12.31 -13.65 9.35
C GLY A 102 13.54 -13.94 8.50
N LYS A 103 13.73 -13.12 7.46
CA LYS A 103 14.77 -13.31 6.44
C LYS A 103 16.18 -13.11 7.01
N ARG A 104 16.33 -12.20 7.95
CA ARG A 104 17.60 -11.89 8.62
C ARG A 104 17.36 -11.46 10.06
N ARG A 105 18.32 -11.73 10.93
CA ARG A 105 18.21 -11.40 12.35
C ARG A 105 18.42 -9.91 12.62
N HIS A 106 19.47 -9.33 12.06
CA HIS A 106 19.78 -7.90 12.19
C HIS A 106 19.40 -7.20 10.91
N CYS A 107 18.48 -6.25 11.03
CA CYS A 107 17.93 -5.47 9.92
C CYS A 107 18.39 -4.02 10.06
N THR A 108 18.98 -3.51 8.99
CA THR A 108 19.34 -2.10 8.87
C THR A 108 18.88 -1.60 7.50
N ASN A 109 18.28 -0.41 7.44
CA ASN A 109 17.93 0.24 6.20
C ASN A 109 18.07 1.75 6.35
N GLU A 110 18.48 2.44 5.29
CA GLU A 110 18.64 3.88 5.25
C GLU A 110 17.78 4.45 4.13
N GLY A 111 17.16 5.58 4.40
CA GLY A 111 16.30 6.25 3.45
C GLY A 111 16.30 7.76 3.64
N ASN A 112 15.58 8.43 2.76
CA ASN A 112 15.29 9.85 2.86
C ASN A 112 13.79 10.07 2.99
N GLN A 113 13.38 10.97 3.89
CA GLN A 113 11.98 11.30 4.15
C GLN A 113 11.70 12.73 3.74
N GLN A 114 10.51 12.94 3.20
CA GLN A 114 9.90 14.26 3.01
C GLN A 114 8.43 14.21 3.40
N ILE A 115 7.93 15.28 4.00
CA ILE A 115 6.53 15.41 4.42
C ILE A 115 5.89 16.50 3.57
N PHE A 116 4.79 16.16 2.91
CA PHE A 116 3.96 17.09 2.16
C PHE A 116 2.76 17.49 3.00
N HIS A 117 2.59 18.78 3.23
CA HIS A 117 1.54 19.32 4.08
C HIS A 117 0.35 19.79 3.26
N PHE A 118 -0.83 19.35 3.65
CA PHE A 118 -2.10 19.72 3.02
C PHE A 118 -3.05 20.29 4.07
N LYS A 119 -4.00 21.12 3.61
CA LYS A 119 -5.10 21.63 4.44
C LYS A 119 -6.42 21.59 3.70
N SER A 120 -7.49 21.26 4.43
CA SER A 120 -8.85 21.43 3.95
C SER A 120 -9.35 22.86 4.14
N ALA A 121 -10.50 23.21 3.51
CA ALA A 121 -11.15 24.50 3.70
C ALA A 121 -11.56 24.77 5.16
N GLN A 122 -11.77 23.70 5.97
CA GLN A 122 -12.05 23.78 7.40
C GLN A 122 -10.79 23.83 8.26
N ASN A 123 -9.61 24.08 7.64
CA ASN A 123 -8.31 24.17 8.31
C ASN A 123 -7.86 22.85 9.00
N VAL A 124 -8.38 21.70 8.56
CA VAL A 124 -7.88 20.39 8.98
C VAL A 124 -6.56 20.13 8.27
N SER A 125 -5.50 19.80 9.01
CA SER A 125 -4.20 19.46 8.43
C SER A 125 -4.12 17.97 8.14
N LEU A 126 -3.60 17.63 6.96
CA LEU A 126 -3.27 16.27 6.53
C LEU A 126 -1.84 16.28 6.00
N ASP A 127 -1.02 15.38 6.46
CA ASP A 127 0.34 15.18 5.97
C ASP A 127 0.41 13.90 5.14
N LEU A 128 1.17 13.94 4.03
CA LEU A 128 1.65 12.77 3.32
C LEU A 128 3.12 12.58 3.70
N GLU A 129 3.42 11.60 4.53
CA GLU A 129 4.79 11.20 4.85
C GLU A 129 5.27 10.24 3.76
N LEU A 130 6.34 10.61 3.05
CA LEU A 130 6.97 9.80 2.00
C LEU A 130 8.41 9.48 2.40
N ARG A 131 8.78 8.21 2.32
CA ARG A 131 10.14 7.70 2.53
C ARG A 131 10.62 6.97 1.28
N VAL A 132 11.88 7.19 0.91
CA VAL A 132 12.51 6.53 -0.23
C VAL A 132 13.80 5.85 0.26
N TYR A 133 13.81 4.54 0.15
CA TYR A 133 14.90 3.65 0.53
C TYR A 133 15.60 3.10 -0.72
N ASP A 134 16.72 2.43 -0.55
CA ASP A 134 17.47 1.84 -1.69
C ASP A 134 16.75 0.65 -2.34
N ASP A 135 15.81 0.04 -1.63
CA ASP A 135 14.99 -1.09 -2.07
C ASP A 135 13.51 -0.76 -2.30
N GLY A 136 13.10 0.53 -2.17
CA GLY A 136 11.71 0.90 -2.42
C GLY A 136 11.26 2.23 -1.83
N ILE A 137 9.95 2.40 -1.81
CA ILE A 137 9.30 3.57 -1.21
C ILE A 137 8.23 3.12 -0.22
N ALA A 138 7.98 3.97 0.77
CA ALA A 138 6.84 3.85 1.66
C ALA A 138 6.18 5.21 1.88
N PHE A 139 4.86 5.25 1.92
CA PHE A 139 4.13 6.47 2.24
C PHE A 139 2.91 6.18 3.10
N ARG A 140 2.48 7.17 3.88
CA ARG A 140 1.27 7.12 4.68
C ARG A 140 0.65 8.49 4.85
N TYR A 141 -0.60 8.52 5.23
CA TYR A 141 -1.33 9.73 5.59
C TYR A 141 -1.34 9.92 7.10
N VAL A 142 -1.15 11.15 7.54
CA VAL A 142 -1.12 11.50 8.96
C VAL A 142 -2.02 12.72 9.20
N PHE A 143 -2.96 12.58 10.12
CA PHE A 143 -3.53 13.74 10.78
C PHE A 143 -2.65 14.08 11.97
N PRO A 144 -1.87 15.19 11.92
CA PRO A 144 -0.98 15.56 13.05
C PRO A 144 -1.76 15.81 14.32
N ARG A 145 -2.94 16.40 14.18
CA ARG A 145 -3.81 16.75 15.32
C ARG A 145 -5.25 16.94 14.88
N LEU A 146 -6.12 16.05 15.31
CA LEU A 146 -7.56 16.21 15.18
C LEU A 146 -8.14 16.69 16.53
N THR A 147 -8.95 17.73 16.49
CA THR A 147 -9.66 18.28 17.66
C THR A 147 -10.99 17.57 17.94
N LYS A 148 -11.50 16.84 16.94
CA LYS A 148 -12.70 16.00 17.01
C LYS A 148 -12.45 14.70 16.26
N GLU A 149 -13.20 13.66 16.61
CA GLU A 149 -13.20 12.40 15.86
C GLU A 149 -13.70 12.63 14.42
N MET A 150 -13.03 12.03 13.44
CA MET A 150 -13.42 12.04 12.05
C MET A 150 -13.45 10.59 11.53
N CYS A 151 -14.31 10.32 10.57
CA CYS A 151 -14.40 9.02 9.95
C CYS A 151 -13.71 9.06 8.57
N VAL A 152 -12.63 8.30 8.43
CA VAL A 152 -11.98 8.05 7.14
C VAL A 152 -12.73 6.92 6.45
N THR A 153 -13.37 7.22 5.32
CA THR A 153 -14.24 6.27 4.62
C THR A 153 -13.56 5.56 3.47
N ASP A 154 -12.49 6.14 2.90
CA ASP A 154 -11.78 5.56 1.76
C ASP A 154 -10.37 6.16 1.63
N GLU A 155 -9.53 5.49 0.87
CA GLU A 155 -8.26 5.98 0.37
C GLU A 155 -8.34 6.14 -1.15
N THR A 156 -8.02 7.33 -1.65
CA THR A 156 -8.15 7.65 -3.08
C THR A 156 -6.93 7.26 -3.89
N THR A 157 -5.86 6.85 -3.23
CA THR A 157 -4.58 6.47 -3.86
C THR A 157 -4.75 5.28 -4.79
N ALA A 158 -4.15 5.38 -5.97
CA ALA A 158 -4.07 4.28 -6.91
C ALA A 158 -2.65 4.11 -7.48
N PHE A 159 -2.21 2.87 -7.60
CA PHE A 159 -0.96 2.48 -8.26
C PHE A 159 -1.22 2.25 -9.74
N ALA A 160 -0.66 3.09 -10.61
CA ALA A 160 -0.80 2.97 -12.05
C ALA A 160 0.51 2.46 -12.68
N PHE A 161 0.38 1.44 -13.50
CA PHE A 161 1.48 0.81 -14.24
C PHE A 161 1.32 1.00 -15.74
N GLN A 162 2.38 0.75 -16.50
CA GLN A 162 2.29 0.69 -17.95
C GLN A 162 1.38 -0.46 -18.39
N LYS A 163 0.67 -0.26 -19.49
CA LYS A 163 -0.15 -1.33 -20.08
C LYS A 163 0.75 -2.45 -20.61
N GLY A 164 0.31 -3.68 -20.45
CA GLY A 164 0.98 -4.83 -21.04
C GLY A 164 2.07 -5.47 -20.18
N ILE A 165 2.31 -5.00 -18.96
CA ILE A 165 3.27 -5.62 -18.03
C ILE A 165 2.78 -6.96 -17.50
N THR A 166 3.72 -7.79 -17.05
CA THR A 166 3.41 -9.05 -16.36
C THR A 166 3.12 -8.76 -14.89
N ARG A 167 2.14 -9.43 -14.34
CA ARG A 167 1.80 -9.36 -12.92
C ARG A 167 1.55 -10.73 -12.32
N TRP A 168 1.78 -10.85 -11.03
CA TRP A 168 1.39 -11.97 -10.20
C TRP A 168 0.54 -11.43 -9.06
N THR A 169 -0.73 -11.78 -9.11
CA THR A 169 -1.74 -11.30 -8.14
C THR A 169 -2.61 -12.45 -7.68
N GLN A 170 -2.95 -12.47 -6.42
CA GLN A 170 -3.91 -13.39 -5.82
C GLN A 170 -5.26 -12.69 -5.70
N LYS A 171 -6.35 -13.36 -6.06
CA LYS A 171 -7.70 -12.85 -5.76
C LYS A 171 -7.88 -12.73 -4.26
N LEU A 172 -8.53 -11.65 -3.84
CA LEU A 172 -8.89 -11.50 -2.44
C LEU A 172 -9.84 -12.62 -2.02
N ASN A 173 -9.47 -13.36 -1.00
CA ASN A 173 -10.35 -14.30 -0.28
C ASN A 173 -10.01 -14.25 1.21
N GLN A 174 -10.93 -14.69 2.06
CA GLN A 174 -10.77 -14.58 3.51
C GLN A 174 -9.63 -15.43 4.06
N ALA A 175 -9.37 -16.59 3.46
CA ALA A 175 -8.33 -17.49 3.92
C ALA A 175 -6.94 -17.12 3.40
N TYR A 176 -6.84 -16.28 2.38
CA TYR A 176 -5.59 -15.99 1.64
C TYR A 176 -4.92 -17.25 1.06
N GLU A 177 -5.68 -18.32 0.89
CA GLU A 177 -5.21 -19.61 0.40
C GLU A 177 -5.60 -19.81 -1.06
N ASP A 178 -5.00 -19.03 -1.96
CA ASP A 178 -5.21 -19.14 -3.40
C ASP A 178 -3.88 -18.93 -4.13
N PHE A 179 -3.87 -19.21 -5.42
CA PHE A 179 -2.66 -19.08 -6.25
C PHE A 179 -2.45 -17.65 -6.72
N TYR A 180 -1.17 -17.25 -6.79
CA TYR A 180 -0.74 -16.04 -7.48
C TYR A 180 -0.75 -16.28 -8.98
N LEU A 181 -1.80 -15.82 -9.66
CA LEU A 181 -1.97 -16.01 -11.09
C LEU A 181 -1.06 -15.07 -11.87
N LYS A 182 -0.23 -15.65 -12.75
CA LYS A 182 0.58 -14.89 -13.69
C LYS A 182 -0.28 -14.41 -14.85
N ASN A 183 -0.35 -13.10 -15.05
CA ASN A 183 -1.05 -12.47 -16.17
C ASN A 183 -0.09 -11.56 -16.93
N LYS A 184 -0.04 -11.69 -18.27
CA LYS A 184 0.78 -10.86 -19.14
C LYS A 184 -0.08 -10.12 -20.15
N GLY A 185 0.06 -8.81 -20.22
CA GLY A 185 -0.52 -7.97 -21.25
C GLY A 185 -2.05 -7.92 -21.26
N ARG A 186 -2.62 -7.79 -22.46
CA ARG A 186 -4.06 -7.94 -22.70
C ARG A 186 -4.41 -9.42 -22.61
N VAL A 187 -4.61 -9.92 -21.46
CA VAL A 187 -5.24 -11.23 -21.32
C VAL A 187 -6.72 -11.05 -21.62
N GLN A 188 -7.29 -11.82 -22.54
CA GLN A 188 -8.71 -12.12 -22.54
C GLN A 188 -9.08 -12.51 -21.10
N GLY A 189 -9.90 -11.67 -20.43
CA GLY A 189 -10.21 -11.88 -19.04
C GLY A 189 -9.32 -11.13 -18.04
N TYR A 190 -8.82 -9.96 -18.37
CA TYR A 190 -8.36 -8.97 -17.39
C TYR A 190 -9.59 -8.59 -16.55
N THR A 191 -9.92 -9.44 -15.64
CA THR A 191 -11.10 -9.29 -14.80
C THR A 191 -10.88 -8.09 -13.88
N ALA A 192 -11.83 -7.18 -13.85
CA ALA A 192 -12.01 -6.32 -12.70
C ALA A 192 -12.00 -7.20 -11.46
N GLY A 193 -11.34 -6.76 -10.40
CA GLY A 193 -11.32 -7.58 -9.20
C GLY A 193 -10.61 -6.95 -8.05
N GLN A 194 -10.82 -7.60 -6.93
CA GLN A 194 -10.13 -7.34 -5.68
C GLN A 194 -8.95 -8.30 -5.57
N TRP A 195 -7.78 -7.74 -5.23
CA TRP A 195 -6.51 -8.46 -5.17
C TRP A 195 -5.90 -8.27 -3.79
N GLY A 196 -5.53 -9.38 -3.17
CA GLY A 196 -4.82 -9.37 -1.89
C GLY A 196 -3.39 -8.85 -2.01
N PHE A 197 -2.82 -8.44 -0.89
CA PHE A 197 -1.40 -8.14 -0.79
C PHE A 197 -0.59 -9.40 -0.44
N PRO A 198 0.69 -9.46 -0.88
CA PRO A 198 1.36 -8.56 -1.78
C PRO A 198 0.98 -8.79 -3.25
N ALA A 199 1.17 -7.79 -4.11
CA ALA A 199 0.98 -7.88 -5.54
C ALA A 199 2.28 -7.53 -6.27
N LEU A 200 2.76 -8.43 -7.14
CA LEU A 200 4.03 -8.29 -7.86
C LEU A 200 3.81 -7.91 -9.32
N PHE A 201 4.59 -6.95 -9.80
CA PHE A 201 4.55 -6.42 -11.17
C PHE A 201 5.96 -6.40 -11.77
N GLU A 202 6.16 -7.04 -12.92
CA GLU A 202 7.36 -6.90 -13.75
C GLU A 202 7.17 -5.69 -14.67
N VAL A 203 7.76 -4.57 -14.28
CA VAL A 203 7.54 -3.26 -14.92
C VAL A 203 8.46 -3.00 -16.10
N ALA A 204 9.60 -3.69 -16.14
CA ALA A 204 10.53 -3.75 -17.25
C ALA A 204 11.33 -5.07 -17.16
N ASP A 205 12.17 -5.36 -18.15
CA ASP A 205 13.02 -6.54 -18.11
C ASP A 205 13.87 -6.58 -16.83
N SER A 206 13.63 -7.62 -16.03
CA SER A 206 14.30 -7.86 -14.74
C SER A 206 14.17 -6.69 -13.73
N VAL A 207 13.12 -5.85 -13.85
CA VAL A 207 12.76 -4.83 -12.86
C VAL A 207 11.35 -5.07 -12.37
N PHE A 208 11.23 -5.22 -11.06
CA PHE A 208 9.98 -5.56 -10.39
C PHE A 208 9.55 -4.46 -9.42
N THR A 209 8.25 -4.38 -9.22
CA THR A 209 7.62 -3.59 -8.15
C THR A 209 6.65 -4.48 -7.40
N LEU A 210 6.87 -4.67 -6.12
CA LEU A 210 5.96 -5.40 -5.23
C LEU A 210 5.22 -4.41 -4.36
N ILE A 211 3.89 -4.42 -4.46
CA ILE A 211 3.02 -3.55 -3.66
C ILE A 211 2.52 -4.32 -2.44
N SER A 212 2.59 -3.69 -1.28
CA SER A 212 2.08 -4.21 -0.02
C SER A 212 1.64 -3.08 0.92
N GLU A 213 1.12 -3.46 2.08
CA GLU A 213 0.88 -2.54 3.20
C GLU A 213 1.69 -2.99 4.42
N ALA A 214 1.93 -2.06 5.34
CA ALA A 214 2.68 -2.33 6.57
C ALA A 214 2.12 -1.55 7.75
N ASN A 215 2.39 -2.05 8.95
CA ASN A 215 1.99 -1.40 10.20
C ASN A 215 0.49 -1.10 10.28
N VAL A 216 -0.35 -2.11 10.02
CA VAL A 216 -1.80 -2.02 10.24
C VAL A 216 -2.04 -2.04 11.76
N ALA A 217 -1.93 -0.87 12.38
CA ALA A 217 -2.01 -0.72 13.82
C ALA A 217 -3.48 -0.72 14.30
N LYS A 218 -3.66 -0.87 15.63
CA LYS A 218 -4.98 -0.78 16.26
C LYS A 218 -5.71 0.52 15.85
N GLY A 219 -6.95 0.38 15.44
CA GLY A 219 -7.79 1.49 14.97
C GLY A 219 -7.70 1.74 13.45
N ASN A 220 -6.93 0.92 12.73
CA ASN A 220 -6.95 0.85 11.27
C ASN A 220 -7.50 -0.51 10.82
N CYS A 221 -8.01 -0.56 9.59
CA CYS A 221 -8.39 -1.80 8.92
C CYS A 221 -7.34 -2.20 7.88
N GLY A 222 -7.37 -3.46 7.46
CA GLY A 222 -6.66 -3.92 6.27
C GLY A 222 -7.24 -3.32 5.00
N SER A 223 -6.54 -3.49 3.90
CA SER A 223 -6.98 -3.04 2.58
C SER A 223 -6.57 -4.03 1.50
N TRP A 224 -7.05 -3.80 0.29
CA TRP A 224 -6.70 -4.57 -0.89
C TRP A 224 -6.61 -3.67 -2.11
N LEU A 225 -6.17 -4.22 -3.23
CA LEU A 225 -6.14 -3.52 -4.50
C LEU A 225 -7.39 -3.85 -5.31
N ASN A 226 -7.95 -2.83 -5.96
CA ASN A 226 -9.08 -2.98 -6.88
C ASN A 226 -8.74 -2.34 -8.23
N ASN A 227 -9.05 -3.03 -9.34
CA ASN A 227 -8.92 -2.47 -10.68
C ASN A 227 -10.16 -2.72 -11.51
N ALA A 228 -10.49 -1.77 -12.40
CA ALA A 228 -11.48 -1.97 -13.43
C ALA A 228 -10.96 -2.93 -14.52
N ALA A 229 -11.87 -3.56 -15.26
CA ALA A 229 -11.52 -4.44 -16.36
C ALA A 229 -10.64 -3.73 -17.39
N ASN A 230 -9.60 -4.40 -17.86
CA ASN A 230 -8.62 -3.87 -18.85
C ASN A 230 -7.81 -2.66 -18.40
N GLU A 231 -7.80 -2.32 -17.12
CA GLU A 231 -6.99 -1.24 -16.58
C GLU A 231 -5.75 -1.75 -15.83
N SER A 232 -4.67 -0.99 -15.92
CA SER A 232 -3.41 -1.21 -15.19
C SER A 232 -3.28 -0.28 -13.99
N THR A 233 -4.37 0.29 -13.53
CA THR A 233 -4.47 1.15 -12.36
C THR A 233 -5.19 0.40 -11.25
N TYR A 234 -4.53 0.28 -10.10
CA TYR A 234 -5.00 -0.45 -8.92
C TYR A 234 -5.25 0.54 -7.81
N LYS A 235 -6.51 0.80 -7.51
CA LYS A 235 -6.93 1.63 -6.38
C LYS A 235 -6.82 0.84 -5.08
N ILE A 236 -6.42 1.51 -4.02
CA ILE A 236 -6.56 0.97 -2.66
C ILE A 236 -8.03 1.03 -2.27
N GLU A 237 -8.53 -0.05 -1.71
CA GLU A 237 -9.87 -0.16 -1.15
C GLU A 237 -9.75 -0.62 0.30
N MET A 238 -10.31 0.16 1.22
CA MET A 238 -10.28 -0.13 2.66
C MET A 238 -11.34 -1.18 3.01
N ALA A 239 -11.03 -2.08 3.94
CA ALA A 239 -11.97 -3.11 4.39
C ALA A 239 -13.21 -2.49 5.07
N GLU A 240 -13.01 -1.41 5.82
CA GLU A 240 -14.07 -0.70 6.51
C GLU A 240 -13.67 0.75 6.80
N PRO A 241 -14.62 1.66 7.06
CA PRO A 241 -14.33 3.00 7.52
C PRO A 241 -13.60 3.00 8.86
N THR A 242 -12.64 3.90 9.02
CA THR A 242 -11.78 4.01 10.20
C THR A 242 -12.04 5.32 10.95
N LYS A 243 -12.14 5.24 12.29
CA LYS A 243 -12.26 6.41 13.17
C LYS A 243 -10.88 6.99 13.48
N ALA A 244 -10.69 8.24 13.09
CA ALA A 244 -9.47 8.99 13.34
C ALA A 244 -9.68 10.03 14.45
N SER A 245 -8.80 10.09 15.43
CA SER A 245 -8.84 11.08 16.52
C SER A 245 -7.42 11.41 17.01
N GLY A 246 -7.25 12.62 17.56
CA GLY A 246 -5.93 13.07 18.02
C GLY A 246 -4.89 13.07 16.91
N ARG A 247 -3.73 12.44 17.15
CA ARG A 247 -2.80 12.07 16.09
C ARG A 247 -3.20 10.70 15.52
N TRP A 248 -3.50 10.66 14.25
CA TRP A 248 -3.85 9.42 13.53
C TRP A 248 -2.92 9.22 12.33
N CYS A 249 -2.55 7.97 12.08
CA CYS A 249 -1.77 7.57 10.90
C CYS A 249 -2.47 6.43 10.19
N SER A 250 -2.55 6.49 8.86
CA SER A 250 -2.92 5.33 8.06
C SER A 250 -1.83 4.22 8.16
N PRO A 251 -2.12 2.99 7.76
CA PRO A 251 -1.06 2.03 7.44
C PRO A 251 -0.08 2.61 6.40
N TRP A 252 1.15 2.10 6.39
CA TRP A 252 2.07 2.41 5.32
C TRP A 252 1.67 1.68 4.04
N ARG A 253 1.76 2.37 2.92
CA ARG A 253 1.72 1.79 1.58
C ARG A 253 3.14 1.63 1.10
N VAL A 254 3.50 0.41 0.73
CA VAL A 254 4.88 0.02 0.42
C VAL A 254 4.97 -0.41 -1.03
N ALA A 255 5.99 0.08 -1.73
CA ALA A 255 6.38 -0.43 -3.04
C ALA A 255 7.87 -0.80 -2.99
N ILE A 256 8.16 -2.11 -2.95
CA ILE A 256 9.53 -2.64 -3.03
C ILE A 256 9.92 -2.68 -4.50
N ILE A 257 11.09 -2.16 -4.86
CA ILE A 257 11.49 -1.90 -6.25
C ILE A 257 12.92 -2.38 -6.47
N GLY A 258 13.13 -3.18 -7.51
CA GLY A 258 14.46 -3.65 -7.87
C GLY A 258 14.42 -4.91 -8.72
N SER A 259 15.51 -5.68 -8.71
CA SER A 259 15.54 -7.03 -9.26
C SER A 259 14.67 -7.99 -8.43
N LEU A 260 14.43 -9.18 -8.92
CA LEU A 260 13.70 -10.19 -8.12
C LEU A 260 14.45 -10.55 -6.83
N ALA A 261 15.78 -10.55 -6.85
CA ALA A 261 16.60 -10.75 -5.64
C ALA A 261 16.37 -9.62 -4.62
N ASP A 262 16.40 -8.35 -5.07
CA ASP A 262 16.14 -7.19 -4.20
C ASP A 262 14.75 -7.31 -3.55
N VAL A 263 13.72 -7.72 -4.32
CA VAL A 263 12.37 -7.92 -3.80
C VAL A 263 12.31 -9.02 -2.74
N VAL A 264 13.00 -10.15 -2.98
CA VAL A 264 13.04 -11.28 -2.05
C VAL A 264 13.80 -10.93 -0.78
N GLU A 265 14.89 -10.17 -0.88
CA GLU A 265 15.73 -9.81 0.25
C GLU A 265 15.23 -8.62 1.05
N SER A 266 14.41 -7.75 0.47
CA SER A 266 13.90 -6.54 1.13
C SER A 266 13.20 -6.84 2.44
N THR A 267 13.47 -6.01 3.45
CA THR A 267 12.77 -5.98 4.74
C THR A 267 11.88 -4.74 4.89
N LEU A 268 11.64 -4.00 3.81
CA LEU A 268 10.98 -2.70 3.84
C LEU A 268 9.62 -2.70 4.57
N VAL A 269 8.84 -3.79 4.48
CA VAL A 269 7.56 -3.92 5.22
C VAL A 269 7.78 -3.89 6.74
N THR A 270 8.82 -4.54 7.22
CA THR A 270 9.16 -4.54 8.65
C THR A 270 9.93 -3.29 9.04
N ASP A 271 10.73 -2.72 8.14
CA ASP A 271 11.51 -1.50 8.40
C ASP A 271 10.60 -0.30 8.75
N VAL A 272 9.45 -0.17 8.07
CA VAL A 272 8.50 0.92 8.33
C VAL A 272 7.44 0.58 9.37
N SER A 273 7.49 -0.62 9.95
CA SER A 273 6.58 -1.05 11.01
C SER A 273 7.12 -0.66 12.39
N GLU A 274 6.21 -0.48 13.35
CA GLU A 274 6.60 -0.22 14.72
C GLU A 274 7.40 -1.40 15.30
N PRO A 275 8.46 -1.15 16.07
CA PRO A 275 9.25 -2.20 16.68
C PRO A 275 8.43 -3.00 17.70
N CYS A 276 8.90 -4.21 18.00
CA CYS A 276 8.33 -5.04 19.06
C CYS A 276 8.28 -4.28 20.39
N ARG A 277 7.12 -4.27 21.05
CA ARG A 277 6.89 -3.58 22.33
C ARG A 277 7.08 -4.48 23.54
N LEU A 278 7.34 -5.78 23.35
CA LEU A 278 7.59 -6.69 24.45
C LEU A 278 8.98 -6.44 25.03
N SER A 279 9.07 -6.27 26.35
CA SER A 279 10.32 -6.06 27.04
C SER A 279 11.17 -7.32 27.14
N ASP A 280 10.54 -8.49 27.19
CA ASP A 280 11.18 -9.81 27.16
C ASP A 280 10.60 -10.67 26.06
N VAL A 281 11.46 -11.10 25.15
CA VAL A 281 11.15 -11.98 24.02
C VAL A 281 11.94 -13.29 24.09
N SER A 282 12.63 -13.56 25.20
CA SER A 282 13.50 -14.76 25.39
C SER A 282 12.72 -16.06 25.31
N TRP A 283 11.43 -16.03 25.63
CA TRP A 283 10.53 -17.19 25.59
C TRP A 283 10.08 -17.55 24.16
N ILE A 284 10.20 -16.63 23.18
CA ILE A 284 9.86 -16.88 21.78
C ILE A 284 11.00 -17.66 21.12
N LYS A 285 10.74 -18.94 20.87
CA LYS A 285 11.73 -19.84 20.26
C LYS A 285 11.16 -20.40 18.97
N PRO A 286 11.58 -19.90 17.81
CA PRO A 286 11.22 -20.50 16.52
C PRO A 286 11.70 -21.95 16.43
N GLY A 287 10.96 -22.79 15.73
CA GLY A 287 11.33 -24.19 15.54
C GLY A 287 10.49 -24.89 14.51
N VAL A 288 10.94 -26.09 14.15
CA VAL A 288 10.17 -26.97 13.27
C VAL A 288 9.05 -27.63 14.09
N VAL A 289 7.89 -27.76 13.49
CA VAL A 289 6.68 -28.28 14.14
C VAL A 289 6.15 -29.46 13.33
N SER A 290 5.72 -30.53 14.01
CA SER A 290 4.85 -31.51 13.36
C SER A 290 3.43 -30.96 13.26
N TRP A 291 2.78 -31.19 12.14
CA TRP A 291 1.45 -30.63 11.89
C TRP A 291 0.50 -31.65 11.28
N ILE A 292 -0.62 -31.87 11.94
CA ILE A 292 -1.55 -32.97 11.66
C ILE A 292 -2.50 -32.67 10.50
N TYR A 293 -2.89 -31.40 10.32
CA TYR A 293 -4.06 -31.01 9.52
C TYR A 293 -3.93 -31.36 8.03
N TRP A 294 -2.76 -31.15 7.44
CA TRP A 294 -2.54 -31.42 6.01
C TRP A 294 -2.52 -32.90 5.66
N ALA A 295 -2.10 -33.75 6.59
CA ALA A 295 -2.13 -35.19 6.37
C ALA A 295 -3.52 -35.77 6.63
N TYR A 296 -4.21 -35.23 7.64
CA TYR A 296 -5.54 -35.69 8.07
C TYR A 296 -6.42 -34.50 8.34
N ASN A 297 -7.22 -34.13 7.33
CA ASN A 297 -8.19 -33.05 7.46
C ASN A 297 -9.12 -33.33 8.65
N HIS A 298 -9.34 -32.35 9.53
CA HIS A 298 -10.07 -32.46 10.79
C HIS A 298 -9.43 -33.42 11.82
N GLY A 299 -8.18 -33.81 11.64
CA GLY A 299 -7.47 -34.70 12.58
C GLY A 299 -7.25 -34.09 13.97
N SER A 300 -7.42 -32.78 14.10
CA SER A 300 -7.35 -32.05 15.39
C SER A 300 -8.47 -32.46 16.38
N ARG A 301 -9.49 -33.17 15.96
CA ARG A 301 -10.55 -33.72 16.80
C ARG A 301 -10.26 -35.11 17.34
N ASP A 302 -9.25 -35.79 16.78
CA ASP A 302 -8.89 -37.16 17.15
C ASP A 302 -7.71 -37.17 18.15
N TYR A 303 -8.01 -37.39 19.42
CA TYR A 303 -7.00 -37.46 20.48
C TYR A 303 -5.92 -38.53 20.20
N GLN A 304 -6.28 -39.67 19.64
CA GLN A 304 -5.31 -40.73 19.35
C GLN A 304 -4.35 -40.36 18.24
N LEU A 305 -4.88 -39.60 17.25
CA LEU A 305 -4.05 -39.08 16.17
C LEU A 305 -3.16 -37.93 16.66
N ILE A 306 -3.67 -37.03 17.49
CA ILE A 306 -2.88 -35.97 18.14
C ILE A 306 -1.72 -36.61 18.90
N LYS A 307 -1.99 -37.65 19.71
CA LYS A 307 -0.95 -38.36 20.46
C LYS A 307 0.15 -38.93 19.56
N LYS A 308 -0.22 -39.55 18.42
CA LYS A 308 0.80 -40.08 17.47
C LYS A 308 1.70 -38.97 16.92
N TYR A 309 1.13 -37.76 16.65
CA TYR A 309 1.92 -36.62 16.16
C TYR A 309 2.80 -36.00 17.25
N ILE A 310 2.39 -36.08 18.52
CA ILE A 310 3.25 -35.71 19.66
C ILE A 310 4.39 -36.69 19.77
N ASP A 311 4.13 -38.02 19.75
CA ASP A 311 5.14 -39.06 19.81
C ASP A 311 6.12 -38.93 18.61
N PHE A 312 5.61 -38.69 17.40
CA PHE A 312 6.43 -38.41 16.21
C PHE A 312 7.34 -37.18 16.41
N ALA A 313 6.78 -36.07 16.93
CA ALA A 313 7.56 -34.87 17.20
C ALA A 313 8.70 -35.18 18.19
N ALA A 314 8.43 -35.96 19.25
CA ALA A 314 9.42 -36.36 20.24
C ALA A 314 10.51 -37.24 19.62
N ASP A 315 10.16 -38.26 18.85
CA ASP A 315 11.09 -39.19 18.19
C ASP A 315 12.02 -38.47 17.20
N PHE A 316 11.53 -37.44 16.51
CA PHE A 316 12.30 -36.65 15.55
C PHE A 316 12.90 -35.37 16.17
N HIS A 317 12.83 -35.21 17.48
CA HIS A 317 13.36 -34.05 18.22
C HIS A 317 12.81 -32.71 17.71
N LEU A 318 11.56 -32.70 17.24
CA LEU A 318 10.86 -31.46 16.87
C LEU A 318 10.39 -30.77 18.15
N PRO A 319 10.70 -29.49 18.34
CA PRO A 319 10.36 -28.80 19.59
C PRO A 319 8.86 -28.58 19.80
N TYR A 320 8.05 -28.69 18.74
CA TYR A 320 6.63 -28.37 18.80
C TYR A 320 5.78 -29.35 17.98
N MET A 321 4.52 -29.45 18.40
CA MET A 321 3.43 -30.06 17.63
C MET A 321 2.30 -29.04 17.53
N LEU A 322 1.79 -28.80 16.32
CA LEU A 322 0.67 -27.90 16.05
C LEU A 322 -0.63 -28.73 15.99
N ILE A 323 -1.53 -28.43 16.90
CA ILE A 323 -2.93 -28.82 16.84
C ILE A 323 -3.67 -27.65 16.15
N ASP A 324 -4.24 -27.91 14.99
CA ASP A 324 -4.88 -26.88 14.18
C ASP A 324 -6.34 -26.61 14.65
N ALA A 325 -7.09 -25.89 13.84
CA ALA A 325 -8.49 -25.57 14.06
C ALA A 325 -9.33 -26.78 14.52
N GLU A 326 -10.44 -26.53 15.19
CA GLU A 326 -11.47 -27.49 15.59
C GLU A 326 -11.10 -28.40 16.79
N TRP A 327 -9.91 -28.25 17.39
CA TRP A 327 -9.51 -29.01 18.58
C TRP A 327 -10.39 -28.70 19.80
N ASP A 328 -11.01 -27.53 19.84
CA ASP A 328 -11.90 -27.02 20.89
C ASP A 328 -13.38 -27.18 20.57
N GLU A 329 -13.71 -27.76 19.41
CA GLU A 329 -15.10 -28.05 19.04
C GLU A 329 -15.68 -29.20 19.87
N MET A 330 -16.17 -28.87 21.03
CA MET A 330 -17.02 -29.72 21.88
C MET A 330 -18.46 -29.69 21.39
N GLY A 331 -18.74 -30.14 20.17
CA GLY A 331 -20.08 -30.42 19.65
C GLY A 331 -21.13 -29.30 19.65
N ASN A 332 -20.91 -28.21 20.37
CA ASN A 332 -21.85 -27.09 20.52
C ASN A 332 -21.09 -25.74 20.63
N GLY A 333 -20.02 -25.53 19.87
CA GLY A 333 -19.29 -24.29 19.89
C GLY A 333 -18.63 -24.06 21.25
N GLY A 334 -17.57 -24.83 21.53
CA GLY A 334 -16.85 -24.73 22.80
C GLY A 334 -16.33 -23.34 23.01
N ASN A 335 -16.70 -22.75 24.12
CA ASN A 335 -15.97 -21.62 24.70
C ASN A 335 -14.87 -22.24 25.58
N VAL A 336 -13.61 -21.95 25.26
CA VAL A 336 -12.50 -22.15 26.18
C VAL A 336 -12.49 -21.03 27.17
#